data_77028496b9bae11179b29eb4fd991f30
#
_entry.id   77028496b9bae11179b29eb4fd991f30
#
_cell.length_a   1.000
_cell.length_b   1.000
_cell.length_c   1.000
_cell.angle_alpha   90.00
_cell.angle_beta   90.00
_cell.angle_gamma   90.00
#
_symmetry.space_group_name_H-M   'P 1'
#
loop_
_entity.id
_entity.type
_entity.pdbx_description
1 polymer ?
#
loop_
_entity_poly.entity_id
_entity_poly.type
_entity_poly.pdbx_seq_one_letter_code
_entity_poly.pdbx_strand_id
1 'polypeptide(L)'
;MAAGLFILLNGEESLQNAIEYGFYSFFMPPVYEEMPNTRSKHYAVLADYACCEEGTEIFFFNNRTVTYGGTIDESNNNDPIFYLNGDTSPLGRKAHSKKYIDVSELYEPTENDGVYNLGKNQRGEDLERALPFVIEFDNKKDLTGKQISSDDLYFELGDYNFPFPSNTIQGRGLCTLTPKETQILLDLMENSDKKIELQINKKTKKDSENKTIFSKSLIENEKHTNESHLEFLILADNEKLEKILNGTISDYFEGPVIKCRQVPLCPFRPIQFDLADICLYDEYNPVKENSLPNVIIELKKDKIDYHAYDQVTKYLKWVEKVSSEDFDKVKAILVAPQINKSLTKKQLISKGVSLEYVDKIYLYSLDEELRIYL
;
A
#
# COMPACT_ATOMS: atom_id res chain seq x y z
N MET A 1 -10.77 -12.81 -2.05
CA MET A 1 -9.42 -12.77 -1.45
C MET A 1 -9.11 -11.34 -1.07
N ALA A 2 -8.44 -11.09 0.06
CA ALA A 2 -8.29 -9.75 0.56
C ALA A 2 -6.88 -9.21 0.33
N ALA A 3 -6.76 -7.90 0.14
CA ALA A 3 -5.52 -7.19 0.31
C ALA A 3 -5.12 -7.21 1.79
N GLY A 4 -3.84 -7.09 2.08
CA GLY A 4 -3.35 -6.95 3.44
C GLY A 4 -2.57 -5.65 3.63
N LEU A 5 -2.66 -5.09 4.81
CA LEU A 5 -1.84 -3.97 5.25
C LEU A 5 -1.00 -4.39 6.44
N PHE A 6 0.30 -4.20 6.31
CA PHE A 6 1.27 -4.52 7.34
C PHE A 6 1.76 -3.23 8.00
N ILE A 7 1.54 -3.12 9.31
CA ILE A 7 1.77 -1.90 10.09
C ILE A 7 2.85 -2.14 11.14
N LEU A 8 3.88 -1.32 11.12
CA LEU A 8 4.95 -1.32 12.13
C LEU A 8 4.54 -0.47 13.33
N LEU A 9 4.48 -1.07 14.50
CA LEU A 9 4.23 -0.36 15.75
C LEU A 9 5.43 -0.44 16.70
N ASN A 10 5.64 0.65 17.42
CA ASN A 10 6.64 0.73 18.46
C ASN A 10 5.94 0.69 19.84
N GLY A 11 5.97 -0.47 20.48
CA GLY A 11 5.49 -0.66 21.84
C GLY A 11 4.18 -1.47 21.94
N GLU A 12 4.07 -2.22 23.02
CA GLU A 12 2.91 -3.10 23.28
C GLU A 12 1.64 -2.31 23.57
N GLU A 13 1.73 -1.19 24.28
CA GLU A 13 0.60 -0.32 24.59
C GLU A 13 -0.04 0.23 23.30
N SER A 14 0.79 0.68 22.33
CA SER A 14 0.28 1.16 21.05
C SER A 14 -0.42 0.05 20.25
N LEU A 15 0.11 -1.18 20.30
CA LEU A 15 -0.51 -2.34 19.67
C LEU A 15 -1.86 -2.66 20.31
N GLN A 16 -1.88 -2.78 21.64
CA GLN A 16 -3.08 -3.09 22.37
C GLN A 16 -4.18 -2.05 22.13
N ASN A 17 -3.84 -0.78 22.23
CA ASN A 17 -4.75 0.32 21.95
C ASN A 17 -5.28 0.29 20.50
N ALA A 18 -4.42 0.12 19.49
CA ALA A 18 -4.86 0.07 18.09
C ALA A 18 -5.90 -1.04 17.88
N ILE A 19 -5.68 -2.22 18.46
CA ILE A 19 -6.60 -3.36 18.31
C ILE A 19 -7.88 -3.16 19.14
N GLU A 20 -7.78 -2.70 20.39
CA GLU A 20 -8.95 -2.51 21.25
C GLU A 20 -9.91 -1.45 20.72
N TYR A 21 -9.39 -0.37 20.15
CA TYR A 21 -10.19 0.69 19.57
C TYR A 21 -10.57 0.46 18.09
N GLY A 22 -9.93 -0.49 17.41
CA GLY A 22 -10.21 -0.81 16.01
C GLY A 22 -9.80 0.30 15.05
N PHE A 23 -8.73 1.04 15.34
CA PHE A 23 -8.17 1.98 14.39
C PHE A 23 -6.65 2.12 14.53
N TYR A 24 -6.03 2.56 13.44
CA TYR A 24 -4.64 2.99 13.38
C TYR A 24 -4.56 4.40 12.83
N SER A 25 -3.66 5.19 13.37
CA SER A 25 -3.42 6.53 12.85
C SER A 25 -1.93 6.85 12.76
N PHE A 26 -1.59 7.72 11.82
CA PHE A 26 -0.21 8.14 11.61
C PHE A 26 -0.14 9.60 11.17
N PHE A 27 1.06 10.15 11.24
CA PHE A 27 1.34 11.49 10.75
C PHE A 27 2.36 11.42 9.60
N MET A 28 2.32 12.45 8.79
CA MET A 28 3.35 12.70 7.79
C MET A 28 4.18 13.89 8.22
N PRO A 29 5.52 13.77 8.28
CA PRO A 29 6.37 14.93 8.51
C PRO A 29 6.17 15.97 7.40
N PRO A 30 6.35 17.26 7.67
CA PRO A 30 6.19 18.29 6.66
C PRO A 30 7.15 18.03 5.51
N VAL A 31 6.64 18.26 4.31
CA VAL A 31 7.46 18.25 3.11
C VAL A 31 8.26 19.55 3.07
N TYR A 32 9.50 19.51 3.54
CA TYR A 32 10.40 20.64 3.39
C TYR A 32 10.98 20.65 1.97
N GLU A 33 10.89 21.78 1.28
CA GLU A 33 11.47 21.95 -0.07
C GLU A 33 12.97 21.65 -0.11
N GLU A 34 13.64 21.83 1.02
CA GLU A 34 15.09 21.70 1.16
C GLU A 34 15.61 20.28 1.36
N MET A 35 14.73 19.28 1.56
CA MET A 35 15.12 17.88 1.81
C MET A 35 14.42 16.89 0.87
N PRO A 36 14.79 16.82 -0.41
CA PRO A 36 14.08 16.00 -1.40
C PRO A 36 14.09 14.49 -1.10
N ASN A 37 15.10 13.98 -0.40
CA ASN A 37 15.20 12.55 -0.09
C ASN A 37 14.25 12.09 1.04
N THR A 38 13.80 12.98 1.92
CA THR A 38 12.82 12.64 2.96
C THR A 38 11.41 12.56 2.38
N ARG A 39 11.11 13.29 1.30
CA ARG A 39 9.82 13.30 0.61
C ARG A 39 9.45 11.92 0.04
N SER A 40 10.41 11.19 -0.49
CA SER A 40 10.16 9.87 -1.11
C SER A 40 9.51 8.89 -0.12
N LYS A 41 10.01 8.82 1.12
CA LYS A 41 9.47 7.92 2.14
C LYS A 41 8.05 8.29 2.58
N HIS A 42 7.74 9.59 2.62
CA HIS A 42 6.42 10.07 3.01
C HIS A 42 5.36 9.74 1.96
N TYR A 43 5.65 10.03 0.70
CA TYR A 43 4.74 9.68 -0.38
C TYR A 43 4.57 8.16 -0.53
N ALA A 44 5.61 7.39 -0.22
CA ALA A 44 5.50 5.93 -0.18
C ALA A 44 4.45 5.44 0.83
N VAL A 45 4.44 6.01 2.05
CA VAL A 45 3.44 5.69 3.08
C VAL A 45 2.03 6.13 2.65
N LEU A 46 1.90 7.31 2.05
CA LEU A 46 0.61 7.78 1.52
C LEU A 46 0.11 6.92 0.35
N ALA A 47 1.03 6.42 -0.48
CA ALA A 47 0.67 5.51 -1.57
C ALA A 47 0.18 4.15 -1.04
N ASP A 48 0.81 3.60 0.01
CA ASP A 48 0.32 2.41 0.70
C ASP A 48 -1.06 2.65 1.34
N TYR A 49 -1.25 3.81 1.96
CA TYR A 49 -2.54 4.22 2.52
C TYR A 49 -3.63 4.35 1.44
N ALA A 50 -3.28 4.85 0.26
CA ALA A 50 -4.19 4.95 -0.88
C ALA A 50 -4.57 3.60 -1.51
N CYS A 51 -3.86 2.52 -1.19
CA CYS A 51 -4.22 1.16 -1.59
C CYS A 51 -5.24 0.51 -0.66
N CYS A 52 -5.49 1.09 0.53
CA CYS A 52 -6.43 0.54 1.48
C CYS A 52 -7.87 0.69 0.96
N GLU A 53 -8.65 -0.38 1.10
CA GLU A 53 -10.06 -0.42 0.72
C GLU A 53 -10.82 -1.41 1.61
N GLU A 54 -12.14 -1.49 1.45
CA GLU A 54 -12.96 -2.47 2.14
C GLU A 54 -12.42 -3.89 1.92
N GLY A 55 -12.42 -4.69 2.99
CA GLY A 55 -11.88 -6.04 2.95
C GLY A 55 -10.36 -6.13 3.16
N THR A 56 -9.63 -5.02 3.27
CA THR A 56 -8.20 -5.05 3.57
C THR A 56 -7.96 -5.59 4.99
N GLU A 57 -7.13 -6.63 5.09
CA GLU A 57 -6.77 -7.28 6.35
C GLU A 57 -5.61 -6.53 7.04
N ILE A 58 -5.71 -6.27 8.33
CA ILE A 58 -4.75 -5.48 9.09
C ILE A 58 -3.86 -6.38 9.95
N PHE A 59 -2.56 -6.26 9.74
CA PHE A 59 -1.53 -6.95 10.53
C PHE A 59 -0.58 -5.95 11.15
N PHE A 60 -0.36 -6.09 12.45
CA PHE A 60 0.58 -5.27 13.21
C PHE A 60 1.87 -6.03 13.48
N PHE A 61 2.99 -5.38 13.29
CA PHE A 61 4.30 -5.93 13.66
C PHE A 61 4.89 -5.15 14.83
N ASN A 62 5.16 -5.85 15.90
CA ASN A 62 5.78 -5.32 17.10
C ASN A 62 6.68 -6.38 17.74
N ASN A 63 7.89 -6.02 18.16
CA ASN A 63 8.79 -6.91 18.91
C ASN A 63 8.95 -8.31 18.28
N ARG A 64 9.21 -8.39 16.94
CA ARG A 64 9.34 -9.65 16.18
C ARG A 64 8.09 -10.54 16.22
N THR A 65 6.94 -9.95 16.44
CA THR A 65 5.65 -10.65 16.45
C THR A 65 4.70 -9.96 15.50
N VAL A 66 4.00 -10.73 14.68
CA VAL A 66 2.88 -10.26 13.89
C VAL A 66 1.60 -10.57 14.65
N THR A 67 0.74 -9.57 14.78
CA THR A 67 -0.56 -9.67 15.44
C THR A 67 -1.65 -9.28 14.48
N TYR A 68 -2.69 -10.10 14.35
CA TYR A 68 -3.84 -9.77 13.53
C TYR A 68 -4.72 -8.73 14.24
N GLY A 69 -5.02 -7.62 13.53
CA GLY A 69 -5.84 -6.52 14.04
C GLY A 69 -7.32 -6.67 13.72
N GLY A 70 -7.65 -6.90 12.47
CA GLY A 70 -9.02 -6.94 11.98
C GLY A 70 -9.08 -6.72 10.47
N THR A 71 -10.26 -6.33 9.97
CA THR A 71 -10.51 -6.06 8.54
C THR A 71 -11.13 -4.68 8.38
N ILE A 72 -10.76 -3.94 7.36
CA ILE A 72 -11.44 -2.69 6.99
C ILE A 72 -12.86 -3.02 6.55
N ASP A 73 -13.86 -2.42 7.18
CA ASP A 73 -15.28 -2.71 6.96
C ASP A 73 -16.09 -1.42 6.78
N GLU A 74 -16.75 -1.27 5.64
CA GLU A 74 -17.63 -0.15 5.30
C GLU A 74 -19.10 -0.35 5.72
N SER A 75 -19.43 -1.48 6.36
CA SER A 75 -20.83 -1.89 6.67
C SER A 75 -21.64 -0.88 7.50
N ASN A 76 -21.00 0.14 8.05
CA ASN A 76 -21.64 1.17 8.89
C ASN A 76 -21.85 2.53 8.19
N ASN A 77 -21.82 2.61 6.86
CA ASN A 77 -21.92 3.86 6.07
C ASN A 77 -20.90 4.95 6.43
N ASN A 78 -19.80 4.60 7.05
CA ASN A 78 -18.73 5.51 7.40
C ASN A 78 -17.50 5.09 6.63
N ASP A 79 -16.93 6.01 5.85
CA ASP A 79 -15.66 5.79 5.18
C ASP A 79 -14.58 5.45 6.22
N PRO A 80 -14.04 4.22 6.21
CA PRO A 80 -13.09 3.78 7.23
C PRO A 80 -11.68 4.35 7.03
N ILE A 81 -11.44 4.97 5.86
CA ILE A 81 -10.16 5.54 5.47
C ILE A 81 -10.33 7.03 5.27
N PHE A 82 -9.86 7.81 6.22
CA PHE A 82 -10.07 9.25 6.21
C PHE A 82 -8.91 9.99 6.88
N TYR A 83 -8.90 11.29 6.75
CA TYR A 83 -8.05 12.13 7.57
C TYR A 83 -8.87 13.16 8.37
N LEU A 84 -8.35 13.50 9.54
CA LEU A 84 -8.93 14.55 10.36
C LEU A 84 -8.44 15.92 9.84
N ASN A 85 -9.38 16.66 9.29
CA ASN A 85 -9.11 17.99 8.76
C ASN A 85 -9.28 19.02 9.88
N GLY A 86 -8.14 19.51 10.40
CA GLY A 86 -8.13 20.72 11.20
C GLY A 86 -8.11 21.97 10.32
N ASP A 87 -7.86 23.15 10.91
CA ASP A 87 -7.74 24.43 10.20
C ASP A 87 -6.60 24.46 9.14
N THR A 88 -5.87 23.37 8.96
CA THR A 88 -4.73 23.26 8.05
C THR A 88 -4.65 21.91 7.40
N SER A 89 -4.18 21.87 6.15
CA SER A 89 -3.89 20.63 5.44
C SER A 89 -3.05 19.67 6.30
N PRO A 90 -3.40 18.37 6.38
CA PRO A 90 -2.62 17.37 7.10
C PRO A 90 -1.18 17.21 6.58
N LEU A 91 -0.90 17.65 5.35
CA LEU A 91 0.44 17.71 4.75
C LEU A 91 1.15 19.05 5.01
N GLY A 92 0.49 20.02 5.61
CA GLY A 92 1.02 21.36 5.85
C GLY A 92 1.93 21.47 7.08
N ARG A 93 2.77 22.50 7.12
CA ARG A 93 3.69 22.77 8.24
C ARG A 93 2.99 22.90 9.61
N LYS A 94 1.75 23.35 9.63
CA LYS A 94 0.97 23.53 10.87
C LYS A 94 0.34 22.25 11.39
N ALA A 95 0.28 21.18 10.59
CA ALA A 95 -0.17 19.85 11.03
C ALA A 95 0.74 19.23 12.13
N HIS A 96 1.87 19.88 12.43
CA HIS A 96 2.82 19.47 13.49
C HIS A 96 2.57 20.16 14.84
N SER A 97 1.50 20.93 15.00
CA SER A 97 1.12 21.40 16.32
C SER A 97 0.74 20.19 17.16
N LYS A 98 1.34 20.09 18.34
CA LYS A 98 1.16 19.06 19.37
C LYS A 98 -0.30 18.63 19.50
N LYS A 99 -0.69 17.52 18.84
CA LYS A 99 -1.99 16.90 19.04
C LYS A 99 -1.88 15.40 18.82
N TYR A 100 -2.34 14.66 19.80
CA TYR A 100 -2.77 13.30 19.64
C TYR A 100 -4.18 13.29 19.06
N ILE A 101 -4.60 12.20 18.43
CA ILE A 101 -6.02 11.98 18.20
C ILE A 101 -6.64 11.72 19.57
N ASP A 102 -7.50 12.61 19.99
CA ASP A 102 -8.33 12.37 21.14
C ASP A 102 -9.42 11.38 20.73
N VAL A 103 -9.53 10.28 21.47
CA VAL A 103 -10.54 9.24 21.21
C VAL A 103 -11.95 9.85 21.19
N SER A 104 -12.21 10.90 21.95
CA SER A 104 -13.48 11.63 21.98
C SER A 104 -13.84 12.29 20.64
N GLU A 105 -12.90 12.45 19.72
CA GLU A 105 -13.18 12.94 18.36
C GLU A 105 -13.79 11.85 17.46
N LEU A 106 -13.52 10.57 17.76
CA LEU A 106 -13.95 9.44 16.95
C LEU A 106 -15.06 8.60 17.60
N TYR A 107 -15.15 8.62 18.92
CA TYR A 107 -16.08 7.80 19.69
C TYR A 107 -16.76 8.60 20.79
N GLU A 108 -17.95 8.17 21.20
CA GLU A 108 -18.58 8.71 22.41
C GLU A 108 -17.68 8.44 23.62
N PRO A 109 -17.42 9.46 24.47
CA PRO A 109 -16.54 9.31 25.62
C PRO A 109 -17.05 8.23 26.58
N THR A 110 -16.15 7.38 27.04
CA THR A 110 -16.38 6.48 28.17
C THR A 110 -15.59 6.95 29.39
N GLU A 111 -15.88 6.45 30.58
CA GLU A 111 -15.19 6.87 31.82
C GLU A 111 -13.67 6.66 31.80
N ASN A 112 -13.16 5.83 30.87
CA ASN A 112 -11.76 5.48 30.74
C ASN A 112 -11.08 6.11 29.50
N ASP A 113 -11.77 7.00 28.76
CA ASP A 113 -11.22 7.62 27.57
C ASP A 113 -10.21 8.70 27.94
N GLY A 114 -8.95 8.37 27.81
CA GLY A 114 -7.84 9.32 27.86
C GLY A 114 -7.39 9.72 26.45
N VAL A 115 -6.40 10.59 26.38
CA VAL A 115 -5.69 10.91 25.13
C VAL A 115 -5.08 9.64 24.56
N TYR A 116 -5.44 9.29 23.32
CA TYR A 116 -4.94 8.11 22.65
C TYR A 116 -3.51 8.35 22.15
N ASN A 117 -2.55 7.77 22.85
CA ASN A 117 -1.14 7.89 22.51
C ASN A 117 -0.70 6.71 21.64
N LEU A 118 -0.49 6.96 20.34
CA LEU A 118 -0.12 5.95 19.35
C LEU A 118 1.37 5.65 19.27
N GLY A 119 2.21 6.28 20.03
CA GLY A 119 3.61 5.97 19.95
C GLY A 119 4.49 6.74 20.93
N LYS A 120 5.63 6.13 21.18
CA LYS A 120 6.74 6.74 21.90
C LYS A 120 7.92 6.91 20.95
N ASN A 121 8.67 7.98 21.13
CA ASN A 121 9.93 8.14 20.43
C ASN A 121 10.97 7.14 20.99
N GLN A 122 12.17 7.10 20.40
CA GLN A 122 13.26 6.21 20.84
C GLN A 122 13.71 6.44 22.30
N ARG A 123 13.29 7.56 22.92
CA ARG A 123 13.59 7.88 24.32
C ARG A 123 12.45 7.49 25.27
N GLY A 124 11.38 6.88 24.78
CA GLY A 124 10.22 6.52 25.57
C GLY A 124 9.30 7.71 25.89
N GLU A 125 9.51 8.88 25.27
CA GLU A 125 8.67 10.07 25.41
C GLU A 125 7.51 9.98 24.43
N ASP A 126 6.34 10.45 24.83
CA ASP A 126 5.15 10.48 23.99
C ASP A 126 5.38 11.35 22.75
N LEU A 127 4.90 10.86 21.60
CA LEU A 127 4.98 11.62 20.35
C LEU A 127 3.99 12.77 20.40
N GLU A 128 4.49 13.97 20.63
CA GLU A 128 3.70 15.22 20.59
C GLU A 128 3.42 15.66 19.16
N ARG A 129 2.71 14.83 18.35
CA ARG A 129 2.43 15.17 16.95
C ARG A 129 1.00 14.81 16.58
N ALA A 130 0.41 15.60 15.68
CA ALA A 130 -0.89 15.26 15.11
C ALA A 130 -0.78 13.99 14.27
N LEU A 131 -1.75 13.09 14.41
CA LEU A 131 -1.86 11.83 13.68
C LEU A 131 -3.14 11.87 12.82
N PRO A 132 -3.18 12.71 11.78
CA PRO A 132 -4.44 13.02 11.10
C PRO A 132 -4.94 11.90 10.18
N PHE A 133 -4.07 11.01 9.69
CA PHE A 133 -4.46 9.93 8.78
C PHE A 133 -4.93 8.74 9.59
N VAL A 134 -6.16 8.29 9.35
CA VAL A 134 -6.83 7.25 10.12
C VAL A 134 -7.27 6.11 9.21
N ILE A 135 -7.08 4.89 9.70
CA ILE A 135 -7.62 3.65 9.15
C ILE A 135 -8.44 3.01 10.27
N GLU A 136 -9.75 2.88 10.08
CA GLU A 136 -10.62 2.14 10.99
C GLU A 136 -10.83 0.71 10.47
N PHE A 137 -10.93 -0.25 11.38
CA PHE A 137 -11.15 -1.65 11.04
C PHE A 137 -12.05 -2.35 12.07
N ASP A 138 -12.75 -3.39 11.64
CA ASP A 138 -13.52 -4.25 12.55
C ASP A 138 -12.58 -5.21 13.27
N ASN A 139 -12.56 -5.10 14.60
CA ASN A 139 -11.74 -5.88 15.50
C ASN A 139 -12.51 -7.05 16.19
N LYS A 140 -13.67 -7.44 15.67
CA LYS A 140 -14.54 -8.46 16.30
C LYS A 140 -14.38 -9.86 15.71
N LYS A 141 -13.45 -10.04 14.78
CA LYS A 141 -13.18 -11.36 14.18
C LYS A 141 -12.52 -12.30 15.19
N ASP A 142 -12.73 -13.61 15.01
CA ASP A 142 -12.14 -14.66 15.87
C ASP A 142 -10.61 -14.63 15.87
N LEU A 143 -10.02 -14.19 14.76
CA LEU A 143 -8.57 -14.05 14.62
C LEU A 143 -7.99 -12.84 15.35
N THR A 144 -8.82 -11.83 15.72
CA THR A 144 -8.34 -10.60 16.34
C THR A 144 -7.50 -10.87 17.58
N GLY A 145 -6.29 -10.32 17.60
CA GLY A 145 -5.30 -10.53 18.64
C GLY A 145 -4.48 -11.81 18.54
N LYS A 146 -4.75 -12.71 17.58
CA LYS A 146 -3.88 -13.86 17.33
C LYS A 146 -2.50 -13.41 16.86
N GLN A 147 -1.49 -14.19 17.24
CA GLN A 147 -0.09 -13.83 17.07
C GLN A 147 0.73 -14.96 16.46
N ILE A 148 1.68 -14.59 15.61
CA ILE A 148 2.76 -15.46 15.11
C ILE A 148 4.11 -14.76 15.30
N SER A 149 5.15 -15.51 15.61
CA SER A 149 6.50 -14.95 15.69
C SER A 149 7.07 -14.72 14.29
N SER A 150 7.94 -13.73 14.13
CA SER A 150 8.67 -13.55 12.88
C SER A 150 9.56 -14.73 12.54
N ASP A 151 10.03 -15.47 13.54
CA ASP A 151 10.87 -16.65 13.32
C ASP A 151 10.05 -17.79 12.72
N ASP A 152 8.81 -17.99 13.18
CA ASP A 152 7.88 -18.97 12.58
C ASP A 152 7.53 -18.57 11.13
N LEU A 153 7.33 -17.27 10.86
CA LEU A 153 7.12 -16.76 9.52
C LEU A 153 8.29 -17.07 8.58
N TYR A 154 9.51 -16.81 9.02
CA TYR A 154 10.69 -17.13 8.22
C TYR A 154 10.84 -18.60 7.96
N PHE A 155 10.52 -19.43 8.93
CA PHE A 155 10.59 -20.89 8.80
C PHE A 155 9.59 -21.41 7.76
N GLU A 156 8.34 -20.89 7.79
CA GLU A 156 7.27 -21.35 6.88
C GLU A 156 7.39 -20.75 5.47
N LEU A 157 7.80 -19.49 5.36
CA LEU A 157 7.80 -18.78 4.07
C LEU A 157 9.15 -18.81 3.35
N GLY A 158 10.23 -19.08 4.08
CA GLY A 158 11.58 -18.90 3.57
C GLY A 158 11.91 -17.42 3.29
N ASP A 159 13.18 -17.17 3.02
CA ASP A 159 13.74 -15.81 2.90
C ASP A 159 13.19 -14.96 1.74
N TYR A 160 12.38 -15.53 0.84
CA TYR A 160 12.07 -14.92 -0.47
C TYR A 160 10.61 -14.56 -0.68
N ASN A 161 9.70 -14.96 0.20
CA ASN A 161 8.28 -14.90 -0.06
C ASN A 161 7.52 -13.91 0.82
N PHE A 162 8.22 -13.10 1.60
CA PHE A 162 7.59 -12.13 2.48
C PHE A 162 8.35 -10.80 2.43
N PRO A 163 7.68 -9.64 2.52
CA PRO A 163 8.33 -8.33 2.51
C PRO A 163 9.28 -8.10 3.70
N PHE A 164 9.44 -9.10 4.54
CA PHE A 164 10.40 -9.18 5.61
C PHE A 164 11.70 -9.85 5.18
N PRO A 165 12.76 -9.32 5.61
CA PRO A 165 13.11 -8.12 6.33
C PRO A 165 13.84 -7.16 5.42
N SER A 166 13.27 -6.78 4.32
CA SER A 166 13.97 -5.81 3.51
C SER A 166 14.10 -4.53 4.32
N ASN A 167 15.26 -3.89 4.24
CA ASN A 167 15.52 -2.55 4.77
C ASN A 167 14.49 -1.51 4.31
N THR A 168 13.57 -1.89 3.43
CA THR A 168 12.52 -1.05 2.88
C THR A 168 11.39 -0.77 3.86
N ILE A 169 11.12 -1.64 4.82
CA ILE A 169 10.06 -1.45 5.84
C ILE A 169 10.53 -0.51 6.94
N GLN A 170 11.83 -0.52 7.28
CA GLN A 170 12.35 0.37 8.29
C GLN A 170 12.16 1.85 7.89
N GLY A 171 11.33 2.55 8.67
CA GLY A 171 11.03 3.96 8.50
C GLY A 171 9.87 4.28 7.56
N ARG A 172 9.10 3.28 7.10
CA ARG A 172 7.84 3.51 6.36
C ARG A 172 6.60 3.49 7.24
N GLY A 173 6.58 2.74 8.31
CA GLY A 173 5.43 2.65 9.22
C GLY A 173 4.37 1.66 8.76
N LEU A 174 4.04 1.61 7.48
CA LEU A 174 3.10 0.66 6.90
C LEU A 174 3.51 0.28 5.46
N CYS A 175 3.03 -0.87 4.98
CA CYS A 175 3.17 -1.32 3.60
C CYS A 175 2.04 -2.27 3.20
N THR A 176 1.69 -2.30 1.93
CA THR A 176 0.73 -3.25 1.37
C THR A 176 1.34 -4.66 1.29
N LEU A 177 0.49 -5.66 1.46
CA LEU A 177 0.79 -7.08 1.23
C LEU A 177 0.09 -7.54 -0.04
N THR A 178 0.73 -8.42 -0.79
CA THR A 178 0.09 -9.11 -1.90
C THR A 178 -1.02 -10.04 -1.40
N PRO A 179 -2.02 -10.40 -2.24
CA PRO A 179 -3.08 -11.33 -1.84
C PRO A 179 -2.54 -12.67 -1.34
N LYS A 180 -1.43 -13.15 -1.93
CA LYS A 180 -0.79 -14.40 -1.50
C LYS A 180 -0.15 -14.29 -0.11
N GLU A 181 0.57 -13.21 0.15
CA GLU A 181 1.16 -12.94 1.47
C GLU A 181 0.09 -12.79 2.54
N THR A 182 -1.00 -12.08 2.21
CA THR A 182 -2.15 -11.94 3.10
C THR A 182 -2.76 -13.29 3.45
N GLN A 183 -3.00 -14.16 2.46
CA GLN A 183 -3.57 -15.49 2.69
C GLN A 183 -2.66 -16.34 3.58
N ILE A 184 -1.36 -16.34 3.32
CA ILE A 184 -0.40 -17.10 4.14
C ILE A 184 -0.44 -16.62 5.59
N LEU A 185 -0.49 -15.31 5.83
CA LEU A 185 -0.61 -14.77 7.19
C LEU A 185 -1.90 -15.20 7.86
N LEU A 186 -3.03 -15.16 7.16
CA LEU A 186 -4.32 -15.62 7.68
C LEU A 186 -4.27 -17.09 8.05
N ASP A 187 -3.76 -17.95 7.16
CA ASP A 187 -3.63 -19.38 7.40
C ASP A 187 -2.77 -19.69 8.64
N LEU A 188 -1.66 -18.96 8.80
CA LEU A 188 -0.81 -19.10 9.99
C LEU A 188 -1.49 -18.58 11.25
N MET A 189 -2.26 -17.48 11.17
CA MET A 189 -3.04 -16.98 12.29
C MET A 189 -4.15 -17.94 12.72
N GLU A 190 -4.85 -18.59 11.77
CA GLU A 190 -5.86 -19.59 12.07
C GLU A 190 -5.29 -20.75 12.89
N ASN A 191 -4.09 -21.18 12.56
CA ASN A 191 -3.40 -22.29 13.22
C ASN A 191 -2.63 -21.89 14.50
N SER A 192 -2.57 -20.60 14.84
CA SER A 192 -1.87 -20.13 16.03
C SER A 192 -2.71 -20.26 17.30
N ASP A 193 -2.12 -20.82 18.35
CA ASP A 193 -2.69 -20.84 19.71
C ASP A 193 -2.33 -19.59 20.51
N LYS A 194 -1.40 -18.76 20.01
CA LYS A 194 -0.98 -17.53 20.71
C LYS A 194 -1.99 -16.42 20.45
N LYS A 195 -2.46 -15.78 21.51
CA LYS A 195 -3.38 -14.65 21.44
C LYS A 195 -3.11 -13.67 22.58
N ILE A 196 -3.16 -12.37 22.27
CA ILE A 196 -3.10 -11.34 23.31
C ILE A 196 -4.45 -11.21 24.00
N GLU A 197 -4.44 -10.90 25.31
CA GLU A 197 -5.67 -10.54 26.03
C GLU A 197 -6.07 -9.12 25.64
N LEU A 198 -7.25 -8.98 25.08
CA LEU A 198 -7.82 -7.71 24.64
C LEU A 198 -9.06 -7.38 25.45
N GLN A 199 -9.18 -6.13 25.88
CA GLN A 199 -10.42 -5.58 26.43
C GLN A 199 -11.15 -4.81 25.32
N ILE A 200 -11.74 -5.53 24.37
CA ILE A 200 -12.43 -4.90 23.25
C ILE A 200 -13.56 -4.02 23.77
N ASN A 201 -13.36 -2.73 23.71
CA ASN A 201 -14.33 -1.74 24.13
C ASN A 201 -15.46 -1.62 23.10
N LYS A 202 -16.70 -1.83 23.54
CA LYS A 202 -17.89 -1.53 22.74
C LYS A 202 -18.12 -0.03 22.77
N LYS A 203 -17.58 0.68 21.80
CA LYS A 203 -17.76 2.13 21.68
C LYS A 203 -18.71 2.46 20.56
N THR A 204 -19.54 3.48 20.78
CA THR A 204 -20.39 4.05 19.76
C THR A 204 -19.55 5.03 18.94
N LYS A 205 -19.43 4.79 17.63
CA LYS A 205 -18.79 5.74 16.71
C LYS A 205 -19.53 7.07 16.73
N LYS A 206 -18.76 8.14 16.64
CA LYS A 206 -19.24 9.50 16.56
C LYS A 206 -19.05 10.03 15.16
N ASP A 207 -20.09 10.63 14.59
CA ASP A 207 -19.92 11.39 13.36
C ASP A 207 -19.07 12.63 13.66
N SER A 208 -17.86 12.64 13.17
CA SER A 208 -16.96 13.79 13.32
C SER A 208 -17.12 14.70 12.12
N GLU A 209 -17.51 15.96 12.35
CA GLU A 209 -17.58 17.02 11.32
C GLU A 209 -16.19 17.29 10.67
N ASN A 210 -15.12 16.82 11.30
CA ASN A 210 -13.74 16.99 10.86
C ASN A 210 -13.21 15.84 10.00
N LYS A 211 -14.02 14.83 9.69
CA LYS A 211 -13.62 13.75 8.80
C LYS A 211 -13.61 14.23 7.35
N THR A 212 -12.51 14.02 6.67
CA THR A 212 -12.43 14.18 5.22
C THR A 212 -12.02 12.86 4.61
N ILE A 213 -12.87 12.34 3.73
CA ILE A 213 -12.58 11.12 2.97
C ILE A 213 -11.28 11.33 2.20
N PHE A 214 -10.43 10.31 2.22
CA PHE A 214 -9.19 10.34 1.47
C PHE A 214 -9.50 10.36 -0.03
N SER A 215 -9.46 11.53 -0.63
CA SER A 215 -9.80 11.76 -2.03
C SER A 215 -8.89 12.80 -2.66
N LYS A 216 -9.13 13.08 -3.92
CA LYS A 216 -8.46 14.07 -4.78
C LYS A 216 -8.07 15.40 -4.14
N SER A 217 -8.71 15.85 -3.06
CA SER A 217 -8.47 17.16 -2.44
C SER A 217 -7.04 17.35 -1.90
N LEU A 218 -6.36 16.25 -1.57
CA LEU A 218 -4.94 16.29 -1.19
C LEU A 218 -3.98 16.44 -2.38
N ILE A 219 -4.50 16.29 -3.60
CA ILE A 219 -3.73 16.10 -4.83
C ILE A 219 -3.85 17.29 -5.78
N GLU A 220 -4.82 18.19 -5.56
CA GLU A 220 -5.07 19.29 -6.47
C GLU A 220 -3.83 20.17 -6.67
N ASN A 221 -3.31 20.14 -7.90
CA ASN A 221 -2.29 21.03 -8.46
C ASN A 221 -0.81 20.76 -8.14
N GLU A 222 -0.42 19.63 -7.61
CA GLU A 222 1.01 19.35 -7.41
C GLU A 222 1.67 18.62 -8.59
N LYS A 223 2.75 19.19 -9.12
CA LYS A 223 3.65 18.43 -10.00
C LYS A 223 4.38 17.38 -9.17
N HIS A 224 4.37 16.13 -9.64
CA HIS A 224 5.13 15.09 -8.96
C HIS A 224 6.62 15.42 -8.88
N THR A 225 7.23 15.11 -7.75
CA THR A 225 8.64 15.42 -7.47
C THR A 225 9.56 14.20 -7.61
N ASN A 226 9.00 12.99 -7.48
CA ASN A 226 9.69 11.70 -7.57
C ASN A 226 8.70 10.57 -7.87
N GLU A 227 9.20 9.35 -8.09
CA GLU A 227 8.38 8.18 -8.44
C GLU A 227 7.37 7.83 -7.33
N SER A 228 7.75 7.85 -6.06
CA SER A 228 6.79 7.58 -4.96
C SER A 228 5.68 8.62 -4.85
N HIS A 229 5.95 9.88 -5.21
CA HIS A 229 4.90 10.90 -5.32
C HIS A 229 3.94 10.58 -6.48
N LEU A 230 4.50 10.13 -7.60
CA LEU A 230 3.70 9.71 -8.75
C LEU A 230 2.85 8.47 -8.43
N GLU A 231 3.40 7.48 -7.72
CA GLU A 231 2.64 6.34 -7.21
C GLU A 231 1.42 6.80 -6.41
N PHE A 232 1.65 7.68 -5.44
CA PHE A 232 0.59 8.24 -4.60
C PHE A 232 -0.49 8.94 -5.44
N LEU A 233 -0.10 9.81 -6.37
CA LEU A 233 -1.04 10.54 -7.23
C LEU A 233 -1.89 9.63 -8.13
N ILE A 234 -1.37 8.47 -8.53
CA ILE A 234 -2.10 7.49 -9.33
C ILE A 234 -3.03 6.67 -8.46
N LEU A 235 -2.56 6.19 -7.31
CA LEU A 235 -3.32 5.31 -6.43
C LEU A 235 -4.44 6.02 -5.68
N ALA A 236 -4.27 7.31 -5.39
CA ALA A 236 -5.29 8.13 -4.75
C ALA A 236 -6.36 8.66 -5.71
N ASP A 237 -6.19 8.49 -7.02
CA ASP A 237 -7.11 8.95 -8.05
C ASP A 237 -7.55 7.79 -8.96
N ASN A 238 -8.69 7.18 -8.66
CA ASN A 238 -9.23 6.07 -9.45
C ASN A 238 -9.47 6.47 -10.92
N GLU A 239 -9.92 7.70 -11.21
CA GLU A 239 -10.11 8.14 -12.60
C GLU A 239 -8.80 8.19 -13.38
N LYS A 240 -7.70 8.58 -12.69
CA LYS A 240 -6.37 8.56 -13.29
C LYS A 240 -5.88 7.14 -13.54
N LEU A 241 -6.11 6.23 -12.59
CA LEU A 241 -5.78 4.81 -12.77
C LEU A 241 -6.58 4.21 -13.93
N GLU A 242 -7.88 4.50 -14.03
CA GLU A 242 -8.74 4.05 -15.15
C GLU A 242 -8.26 4.58 -16.50
N LYS A 243 -7.84 5.85 -16.59
CA LYS A 243 -7.25 6.41 -17.81
C LYS A 243 -5.95 5.68 -18.21
N ILE A 244 -5.10 5.36 -17.24
CA ILE A 244 -3.87 4.59 -17.48
C ILE A 244 -4.21 3.20 -18.00
N LEU A 245 -5.24 2.57 -17.44
CA LEU A 245 -5.73 1.27 -17.89
C LEU A 245 -6.50 1.33 -19.23
N ASN A 246 -6.79 2.51 -19.77
CA ASN A 246 -7.51 2.77 -21.03
C ASN A 246 -8.94 2.22 -21.06
N GLY A 247 -9.66 2.45 -20.02
CA GLY A 247 -11.04 2.04 -19.89
C GLY A 247 -11.46 1.97 -18.46
N THR A 248 -12.57 1.37 -18.21
CA THR A 248 -12.97 1.04 -16.86
C THR A 248 -12.11 -0.11 -16.36
N ILE A 249 -11.92 -0.19 -15.06
CA ILE A 249 -11.25 -1.32 -14.41
C ILE A 249 -11.84 -2.66 -14.89
N SER A 250 -13.15 -2.71 -15.13
CA SER A 250 -13.87 -3.87 -15.65
C SER A 250 -13.40 -4.38 -17.03
N ASP A 251 -12.72 -3.58 -17.83
CA ASP A 251 -12.16 -4.05 -19.11
C ASP A 251 -10.95 -4.97 -18.93
N TYR A 252 -10.32 -4.94 -17.77
CA TYR A 252 -9.12 -5.73 -17.42
C TYR A 252 -9.36 -6.78 -16.35
N PHE A 253 -10.42 -6.62 -15.57
CA PHE A 253 -10.66 -7.41 -14.38
C PHE A 253 -12.10 -7.92 -14.35
N GLU A 254 -12.27 -9.16 -13.98
CA GLU A 254 -13.61 -9.78 -13.82
C GLU A 254 -14.16 -9.56 -12.41
N GLY A 255 -13.27 -9.26 -11.44
CA GLY A 255 -13.59 -9.08 -10.04
C GLY A 255 -13.08 -7.79 -9.43
N PRO A 256 -13.20 -7.64 -8.13
CA PRO A 256 -12.57 -6.56 -7.39
C PRO A 256 -11.07 -6.50 -7.65
N VAL A 257 -10.54 -5.29 -7.73
CA VAL A 257 -9.13 -5.05 -8.02
C VAL A 257 -8.38 -4.75 -6.74
N ILE A 258 -7.43 -5.62 -6.41
CA ILE A 258 -6.54 -5.41 -5.27
C ILE A 258 -5.31 -4.66 -5.74
N LYS A 259 -5.03 -3.51 -5.12
CA LYS A 259 -3.89 -2.65 -5.41
C LYS A 259 -2.75 -2.94 -4.43
N CYS A 260 -1.59 -3.28 -4.95
CA CYS A 260 -0.38 -3.48 -4.17
C CYS A 260 0.76 -2.65 -4.77
N ARG A 261 1.71 -2.26 -3.95
CA ARG A 261 2.86 -1.49 -4.41
C ARG A 261 4.18 -2.08 -3.97
N GLN A 262 5.24 -1.75 -4.72
CA GLN A 262 6.61 -2.21 -4.48
C GLN A 262 6.69 -3.74 -4.34
N VAL A 263 6.03 -4.42 -5.27
CA VAL A 263 5.89 -5.89 -5.26
C VAL A 263 7.15 -6.55 -5.81
N PRO A 264 7.79 -7.47 -5.07
CA PRO A 264 8.93 -8.24 -5.55
C PRO A 264 8.51 -9.17 -6.69
N LEU A 265 8.97 -8.94 -7.91
CA LEU A 265 8.59 -9.74 -9.08
C LEU A 265 9.72 -10.60 -9.62
N CYS A 266 10.88 -10.04 -9.91
CA CYS A 266 11.95 -10.84 -10.49
C CYS A 266 13.24 -10.77 -9.68
N PRO A 267 14.04 -11.86 -9.63
CA PRO A 267 15.30 -11.85 -8.92
C PRO A 267 16.32 -10.94 -9.63
N PHE A 268 16.80 -9.94 -8.91
CA PHE A 268 17.88 -9.05 -9.34
C PHE A 268 19.25 -9.58 -8.92
N ARG A 269 19.31 -10.13 -7.70
CA ARG A 269 20.48 -10.79 -7.13
C ARG A 269 20.02 -12.07 -6.43
N PRO A 270 20.94 -12.99 -6.02
CA PRO A 270 20.57 -14.24 -5.36
C PRO A 270 19.64 -14.11 -4.15
N ILE A 271 19.61 -12.92 -3.52
CA ILE A 271 18.82 -12.64 -2.31
C ILE A 271 18.01 -11.33 -2.40
N GLN A 272 17.83 -10.79 -3.60
CA GLN A 272 17.13 -9.53 -3.80
C GLN A 272 16.27 -9.59 -5.06
N PHE A 273 15.04 -9.09 -4.96
CA PHE A 273 14.13 -8.94 -6.09
C PHE A 273 14.09 -7.50 -6.57
N ASP A 274 13.86 -7.31 -7.87
CA ASP A 274 13.39 -6.05 -8.41
C ASP A 274 11.92 -5.85 -7.99
N LEU A 275 11.60 -4.63 -7.57
CA LEU A 275 10.27 -4.27 -7.10
C LEU A 275 9.51 -3.56 -8.23
N ALA A 276 8.33 -4.05 -8.57
CA ALA A 276 7.41 -3.33 -9.44
C ALA A 276 6.66 -2.27 -8.66
N ASP A 277 6.49 -1.08 -9.22
CA ASP A 277 5.96 0.06 -8.49
C ASP A 277 4.52 -0.16 -8.05
N ILE A 278 3.62 -0.55 -8.97
CA ILE A 278 2.22 -0.86 -8.69
C ILE A 278 1.86 -2.19 -9.36
N CYS A 279 1.21 -3.05 -8.62
CA CYS A 279 0.67 -4.31 -9.10
C CYS A 279 -0.82 -4.40 -8.79
N LEU A 280 -1.60 -4.82 -9.79
CA LEU A 280 -3.03 -4.99 -9.67
C LEU A 280 -3.38 -6.47 -9.82
N TYR A 281 -4.23 -6.98 -8.93
CA TYR A 281 -4.66 -8.36 -8.88
C TYR A 281 -6.17 -8.44 -9.07
N ASP A 282 -6.64 -9.41 -9.83
CA ASP A 282 -8.04 -9.75 -10.03
C ASP A 282 -8.44 -10.88 -9.09
N GLU A 283 -9.41 -10.64 -8.23
CA GLU A 283 -9.88 -11.64 -7.29
C GLU A 283 -10.54 -12.84 -7.98
N TYR A 284 -11.23 -12.63 -9.11
CA TYR A 284 -12.00 -13.68 -9.79
C TYR A 284 -11.21 -14.39 -10.90
N ASN A 285 -10.24 -13.71 -11.49
CA ASN A 285 -9.39 -14.27 -12.54
C ASN A 285 -7.90 -14.18 -12.18
N PRO A 286 -7.47 -14.81 -11.08
CA PRO A 286 -6.13 -14.69 -10.57
C PRO A 286 -5.08 -15.29 -11.51
N VAL A 287 -3.89 -14.74 -11.50
CA VAL A 287 -2.71 -15.32 -12.13
C VAL A 287 -2.00 -16.19 -11.10
N LYS A 288 -1.84 -17.48 -11.41
CA LYS A 288 -1.15 -18.44 -10.55
C LYS A 288 -1.58 -18.35 -9.08
N GLU A 289 -2.88 -18.53 -8.84
CA GLU A 289 -3.44 -18.49 -7.48
C GLU A 289 -3.06 -17.21 -6.71
N ASN A 290 -3.11 -16.04 -7.36
CA ASN A 290 -2.73 -14.73 -6.81
C ASN A 290 -1.26 -14.56 -6.41
N SER A 291 -0.39 -15.43 -6.87
CA SER A 291 1.07 -15.28 -6.67
C SER A 291 1.68 -14.24 -7.61
N LEU A 292 0.98 -13.88 -8.70
CA LEU A 292 1.43 -12.93 -9.71
C LEU A 292 0.30 -11.93 -10.04
N PRO A 293 0.63 -10.68 -10.36
CA PRO A 293 -0.36 -9.67 -10.71
C PRO A 293 -0.91 -9.87 -12.13
N ASN A 294 -2.15 -9.41 -12.37
CA ASN A 294 -2.76 -9.30 -13.69
C ASN A 294 -2.19 -8.10 -14.46
N VAL A 295 -1.93 -6.99 -13.75
CA VAL A 295 -1.33 -5.79 -14.35
C VAL A 295 -0.13 -5.32 -13.53
N ILE A 296 0.96 -5.05 -14.23
CA ILE A 296 2.19 -4.48 -13.67
C ILE A 296 2.29 -3.04 -14.20
N ILE A 297 2.40 -2.06 -13.32
CA ILE A 297 2.62 -0.66 -13.67
C ILE A 297 3.99 -0.26 -13.14
N GLU A 298 4.85 0.15 -14.04
CA GLU A 298 6.18 0.69 -13.73
C GLU A 298 6.19 2.18 -14.03
N LEU A 299 6.68 2.97 -13.10
CA LEU A 299 6.67 4.43 -13.16
C LEU A 299 8.05 4.98 -13.46
N LYS A 300 8.10 6.05 -14.23
CA LYS A 300 9.33 6.81 -14.41
C LYS A 300 9.06 8.29 -14.19
N LYS A 301 9.96 8.91 -13.44
CA LYS A 301 9.84 10.31 -13.03
C LYS A 301 9.78 11.27 -14.22
N ASP A 302 10.58 11.03 -15.26
CA ASP A 302 10.77 11.99 -16.36
C ASP A 302 10.23 11.46 -17.69
N LYS A 303 10.76 10.34 -18.17
CA LYS A 303 10.38 9.78 -19.47
C LYS A 303 10.55 8.28 -19.56
N ILE A 304 9.77 7.67 -20.42
CA ILE A 304 9.95 6.27 -20.84
C ILE A 304 11.07 6.20 -21.86
N ASP A 305 12.09 5.42 -21.54
CA ASP A 305 13.20 5.11 -22.44
C ASP A 305 13.42 3.59 -22.57
N TYR A 306 14.48 3.20 -23.25
CA TYR A 306 14.82 1.80 -23.43
C TYR A 306 15.07 1.07 -22.09
N HIS A 307 15.70 1.71 -21.12
CA HIS A 307 16.02 1.08 -19.83
C HIS A 307 14.77 0.76 -19.03
N ALA A 308 13.79 1.67 -19.02
CA ALA A 308 12.48 1.43 -18.43
C ALA A 308 11.78 0.24 -19.09
N TYR A 309 11.85 0.19 -20.43
CA TYR A 309 11.25 -0.90 -21.18
C TYR A 309 11.93 -2.25 -20.90
N ASP A 310 13.27 -2.27 -20.83
CA ASP A 310 14.05 -3.46 -20.49
C ASP A 310 13.73 -3.99 -19.08
N GLN A 311 13.49 -3.09 -18.13
CA GLN A 311 13.10 -3.45 -16.77
C GLN A 311 11.78 -4.21 -16.75
N VAL A 312 10.75 -3.67 -17.39
CA VAL A 312 9.43 -4.34 -17.46
C VAL A 312 9.50 -5.65 -18.26
N THR A 313 10.33 -5.70 -19.29
CA THR A 313 10.58 -6.96 -20.03
C THR A 313 11.14 -8.05 -19.10
N LYS A 314 11.99 -7.71 -18.15
CA LYS A 314 12.51 -8.67 -17.15
C LYS A 314 11.40 -9.19 -16.24
N TYR A 315 10.46 -8.33 -15.82
CA TYR A 315 9.29 -8.76 -15.07
C TYR A 315 8.45 -9.76 -15.86
N LEU A 316 8.12 -9.45 -17.11
CA LEU A 316 7.34 -10.33 -17.97
C LEU A 316 8.05 -11.67 -18.24
N LYS A 317 9.36 -11.68 -18.47
CA LYS A 317 10.16 -12.91 -18.59
C LYS A 317 10.11 -13.78 -17.33
N TRP A 318 10.10 -13.15 -16.18
CA TRP A 318 9.98 -13.87 -14.91
C TRP A 318 8.57 -14.45 -14.76
N VAL A 319 7.55 -13.63 -15.02
CA VAL A 319 6.14 -14.07 -15.00
C VAL A 319 5.92 -15.27 -15.93
N GLU A 320 6.40 -15.19 -17.17
CA GLU A 320 6.31 -16.31 -18.11
C GLU A 320 6.93 -17.61 -17.58
N LYS A 321 8.12 -17.53 -16.99
CA LYS A 321 8.79 -18.69 -16.39
C LYS A 321 8.02 -19.31 -15.24
N VAL A 322 7.35 -18.47 -14.46
CA VAL A 322 6.67 -18.90 -13.22
C VAL A 322 5.24 -19.35 -13.49
N SER A 323 4.58 -18.80 -14.53
CA SER A 323 3.17 -19.00 -14.80
C SER A 323 2.87 -19.38 -16.26
N SER A 324 3.61 -20.29 -16.85
CA SER A 324 3.56 -20.61 -18.28
C SER A 324 2.15 -20.67 -18.90
N GLU A 325 1.15 -21.17 -18.19
CA GLU A 325 -0.24 -21.27 -18.65
C GLU A 325 -1.03 -19.95 -18.53
N ASP A 326 -0.67 -19.11 -17.57
CA ASP A 326 -1.39 -17.86 -17.26
C ASP A 326 -0.69 -16.60 -17.79
N PHE A 327 0.42 -16.73 -18.52
CA PHE A 327 1.20 -15.59 -19.00
C PHE A 327 0.37 -14.60 -19.83
N ASP A 328 -0.63 -15.11 -20.58
CA ASP A 328 -1.50 -14.26 -21.39
C ASP A 328 -2.42 -13.37 -20.57
N LYS A 329 -2.68 -13.69 -19.32
CA LYS A 329 -3.47 -12.86 -18.39
C LYS A 329 -2.71 -11.62 -17.91
N VAL A 330 -1.37 -11.59 -18.06
CA VAL A 330 -0.55 -10.50 -17.51
C VAL A 330 -0.28 -9.43 -18.56
N LYS A 331 -0.51 -8.18 -18.18
CA LYS A 331 -0.17 -6.99 -18.95
C LYS A 331 0.78 -6.10 -18.16
N ALA A 332 1.51 -5.27 -18.87
CA ALA A 332 2.40 -4.31 -18.26
C ALA A 332 2.19 -2.92 -18.85
N ILE A 333 2.32 -1.90 -18.02
CA ILE A 333 2.16 -0.50 -18.42
C ILE A 333 3.35 0.28 -17.89
N LEU A 334 4.03 0.99 -18.80
CA LEU A 334 5.03 1.97 -18.45
C LEU A 334 4.39 3.36 -18.43
N VAL A 335 4.52 4.05 -17.31
CA VAL A 335 3.92 5.37 -17.10
C VAL A 335 5.01 6.40 -16.81
N ALA A 336 5.00 7.49 -17.53
CA ALA A 336 5.86 8.66 -17.30
C ALA A 336 5.18 9.94 -17.81
N PRO A 337 5.67 11.14 -17.43
CA PRO A 337 5.23 12.38 -18.06
C PRO A 337 5.35 12.33 -19.58
N GLN A 338 6.47 11.81 -20.09
CA GLN A 338 6.77 11.81 -21.52
C GLN A 338 7.24 10.45 -22.02
N ILE A 339 7.00 10.18 -23.28
CA ILE A 339 7.54 9.02 -24.01
C ILE A 339 8.65 9.49 -24.93
N ASN A 340 9.79 8.81 -24.90
CA ASN A 340 10.88 9.13 -25.81
C ASN A 340 10.48 8.81 -27.25
N LYS A 341 10.35 9.83 -28.11
CA LYS A 341 9.93 9.71 -29.50
C LYS A 341 10.85 8.82 -30.37
N SER A 342 12.08 8.57 -29.92
CA SER A 342 13.00 7.64 -30.59
C SER A 342 12.74 6.17 -30.26
N LEU A 343 11.91 5.88 -29.24
CA LEU A 343 11.58 4.52 -28.84
C LEU A 343 10.62 3.90 -29.87
N THR A 344 11.09 2.93 -30.60
CA THR A 344 10.33 2.24 -31.64
C THR A 344 10.42 0.74 -31.48
N LYS A 345 9.39 0.02 -31.92
CA LYS A 345 9.35 -1.46 -31.96
C LYS A 345 10.61 -2.04 -32.63
N LYS A 346 11.02 -1.44 -33.73
CA LYS A 346 12.23 -1.86 -34.46
C LYS A 346 13.52 -1.75 -33.64
N GLN A 347 13.64 -0.69 -32.83
CA GLN A 347 14.81 -0.53 -31.96
C GLN A 347 14.79 -1.55 -30.80
N LEU A 348 13.65 -1.81 -30.22
CA LEU A 348 13.52 -2.80 -29.15
C LEU A 348 13.92 -4.19 -29.63
N ILE A 349 13.40 -4.61 -30.78
CA ILE A 349 13.74 -5.90 -31.40
C ILE A 349 15.24 -5.96 -31.73
N SER A 350 15.81 -4.89 -32.25
CA SER A 350 17.27 -4.83 -32.59
C SER A 350 18.15 -4.97 -31.35
N LYS A 351 17.62 -4.67 -30.17
CA LYS A 351 18.26 -4.84 -28.85
C LYS A 351 17.91 -6.17 -28.14
N GLY A 352 17.20 -7.05 -28.84
CA GLY A 352 16.91 -8.40 -28.34
C GLY A 352 15.63 -8.54 -27.53
N VAL A 353 14.73 -7.55 -27.55
CA VAL A 353 13.39 -7.69 -26.96
C VAL A 353 12.51 -8.49 -27.91
N SER A 354 11.90 -9.56 -27.43
CA SER A 354 10.99 -10.38 -28.25
C SER A 354 9.68 -9.64 -28.54
N LEU A 355 9.09 -9.92 -29.72
CA LEU A 355 7.80 -9.34 -30.12
C LEU A 355 6.70 -9.62 -29.12
N GLU A 356 6.67 -10.79 -28.55
CA GLU A 356 5.68 -11.22 -27.57
C GLU A 356 5.62 -10.29 -26.35
N TYR A 357 6.78 -9.87 -25.84
CA TYR A 357 6.81 -8.90 -24.74
C TYR A 357 6.45 -7.49 -25.21
N VAL A 358 6.87 -7.11 -26.45
CA VAL A 358 6.50 -5.80 -27.00
C VAL A 358 4.99 -5.64 -27.07
N ASP A 359 4.28 -6.69 -27.49
CA ASP A 359 2.82 -6.65 -27.64
C ASP A 359 2.07 -6.72 -26.30
N LYS A 360 2.76 -6.97 -25.17
CA LYS A 360 2.20 -6.99 -23.82
C LYS A 360 2.46 -5.70 -23.00
N ILE A 361 3.32 -4.80 -23.52
CA ILE A 361 3.72 -3.59 -22.80
C ILE A 361 3.08 -2.37 -23.46
N TYR A 362 2.31 -1.64 -22.66
CA TYR A 362 1.71 -0.36 -23.04
C TYR A 362 2.54 0.79 -22.50
N LEU A 363 2.59 1.89 -23.24
CA LEU A 363 3.23 3.13 -22.81
C LEU A 363 2.14 4.17 -22.57
N TYR A 364 2.18 4.85 -21.43
CA TYR A 364 1.25 5.92 -21.09
C TYR A 364 2.01 7.22 -20.78
N SER A 365 1.68 8.29 -21.52
CA SER A 365 2.18 9.64 -21.27
C SER A 365 1.20 10.40 -20.40
N LEU A 366 1.65 10.88 -19.25
CA LEU A 366 0.82 11.70 -18.35
C LEU A 366 0.60 13.12 -18.91
N ASP A 367 1.62 13.69 -19.58
CA ASP A 367 1.53 15.06 -20.14
C ASP A 367 0.57 15.13 -21.34
N GLU A 368 0.53 14.07 -22.15
CA GLU A 368 -0.29 13.99 -23.35
C GLU A 368 -1.60 13.22 -23.13
N GLU A 369 -1.78 12.60 -21.95
CA GLU A 369 -2.87 11.66 -21.64
C GLU A 369 -3.05 10.59 -22.74
N LEU A 370 -1.95 10.13 -23.29
CA LEU A 370 -1.91 9.29 -24.48
C LEU A 370 -1.32 7.91 -24.17
N ARG A 371 -2.04 6.87 -24.55
CA ARG A 371 -1.58 5.49 -24.52
C ARG A 371 -1.10 5.07 -25.90
N ILE A 372 0.10 4.49 -25.96
CA ILE A 372 0.73 4.04 -27.19
C ILE A 372 1.08 2.55 -27.08
N TYR A 373 0.81 1.83 -28.16
CA TYR A 373 1.44 0.54 -28.46
C TYR A 373 2.66 0.80 -29.35
N LEU A 374 3.77 0.12 -29.08
CA LEU A 374 4.91 0.15 -29.99
C LEU A 374 4.81 -0.88 -31.09
#